data_4e6a406fe5999b95c050e6a5049f121d
#
_entry.id   4e6a406fe5999b95c050e6a5049f121d
#
_cell.length_a   1.000
_cell.length_b   1.000
_cell.length_c   1.000
_cell.angle_alpha   90.00
_cell.angle_beta   90.00
_cell.angle_gamma   90.00
#
_symmetry.space_group_name_H-M   'P 1'
#
loop_
_entity.id
_entity.type
_entity.pdbx_description
1 polymer ?
#
loop_
_entity_poly.entity_id
_entity_poly.type
_entity_poly.pdbx_seq_one_letter_code
_entity_poly.pdbx_strand_id
1 'polypeptide(L)'
;MRLYSKDHTWALAEGTRVRVGLSDFAQKELGDVAYVELPAIGARVQRGDVACTVDSLKSSSEIYSPVTGSIVEVNTALSSEEKCRLVNEDPLGEGWLFGVEMSDPRELELLISEESYNSYVNGS
;
A
#
# COMPACT_ATOMS: atom_id res chain seq x y z
N MET A 1 2.91 14.74 -2.09
CA MET A 1 2.61 14.54 -0.66
C MET A 1 1.97 13.18 -0.44
N ARG A 2 2.49 12.44 0.52
CA ARG A 2 1.97 11.11 0.84
C ARG A 2 0.87 11.20 1.87
N LEU A 3 -0.26 10.52 1.60
CA LEU A 3 -1.37 10.43 2.54
C LEU A 3 -1.46 9.00 3.07
N TYR A 4 -2.17 8.81 4.17
CA TYR A 4 -2.23 7.50 4.82
C TYR A 4 -3.67 7.11 5.14
N SER A 5 -3.93 5.81 5.12
CA SER A 5 -5.18 5.25 5.63
C SER A 5 -4.92 4.72 7.04
N LYS A 6 -5.98 4.53 7.81
CA LYS A 6 -5.87 3.91 9.14
C LYS A 6 -5.63 2.41 9.05
N ASP A 7 -5.67 1.85 7.84
CA ASP A 7 -5.30 0.45 7.58
C ASP A 7 -3.80 0.31 7.36
N HIS A 8 -3.03 1.37 7.60
CA HIS A 8 -1.58 1.37 7.53
C HIS A 8 -1.02 1.25 6.11
N THR A 9 -1.74 1.82 5.14
CA THR A 9 -1.23 1.97 3.78
C THR A 9 -1.00 3.45 3.50
N TRP A 10 -0.02 3.73 2.62
CA TRP A 10 0.18 5.09 2.15
C TRP A 10 -0.30 5.19 0.70
N ALA A 11 -0.65 6.41 0.31
CA ALA A 11 -1.09 6.73 -1.03
C ALA A 11 -0.34 7.98 -1.49
N LEU A 12 0.32 7.89 -2.63
CA LEU A 12 1.03 9.01 -3.23
C LEU A 12 0.38 9.32 -4.57
N ALA A 13 -0.35 10.43 -4.62
CA ALA A 13 -1.09 10.81 -5.82
C ALA A 13 -0.19 11.58 -6.79
N GLU A 14 -0.36 11.26 -8.07
CA GLU A 14 0.30 11.95 -9.16
C GLU A 14 -0.74 12.07 -10.27
N GLY A 15 -1.40 13.23 -10.33
CA GLY A 15 -2.57 13.40 -11.18
C GLY A 15 -3.72 12.55 -10.68
N THR A 16 -4.27 11.70 -11.53
CA THR A 16 -5.34 10.78 -11.16
C THR A 16 -4.83 9.41 -10.73
N ARG A 17 -3.52 9.19 -10.81
CA ARG A 17 -2.90 7.93 -10.37
C ARG A 17 -2.42 8.03 -8.96
N VAL A 18 -2.55 6.92 -8.25
CA VAL A 18 -2.09 6.80 -6.87
C VAL A 18 -1.24 5.56 -6.75
N ARG A 19 -0.01 5.70 -6.25
CA ARG A 19 0.79 4.56 -5.84
C ARG A 19 0.48 4.26 -4.40
N VAL A 20 0.44 2.98 -4.07
CA VAL A 20 0.05 2.48 -2.75
C VAL A 20 1.12 1.54 -2.22
N GLY A 21 1.42 1.67 -0.95
CA GLY A 21 2.35 0.77 -0.29
C GLY A 21 2.04 0.68 1.21
N LEU A 22 2.83 -0.10 1.92
CA LEU A 22 2.69 -0.24 3.36
C LEU A 22 3.45 0.87 4.09
N SER A 23 2.91 1.31 5.23
CA SER A 23 3.61 2.23 6.08
C SER A 23 4.80 1.52 6.75
N ASP A 24 5.73 2.29 7.27
CA ASP A 24 6.85 1.73 8.01
C ASP A 24 6.38 0.99 9.26
N PHE A 25 5.36 1.52 9.92
CA PHE A 25 4.75 0.87 11.08
C PHE A 25 4.22 -0.52 10.70
N ALA A 26 3.51 -0.61 9.57
CA ALA A 26 2.91 -1.88 9.14
C ALA A 26 3.96 -2.94 8.81
N GLN A 27 5.05 -2.56 8.14
CA GLN A 27 6.07 -3.54 7.80
C GLN A 27 6.82 -4.03 9.04
N LYS A 28 6.98 -3.18 10.05
CA LYS A 28 7.59 -3.60 11.32
C LYS A 28 6.72 -4.61 12.06
N GLU A 29 5.43 -4.38 12.07
CA GLU A 29 4.48 -5.30 12.70
C GLU A 29 4.39 -6.63 11.95
N LEU A 30 4.50 -6.57 10.63
CA LEU A 30 4.40 -7.75 9.78
C LEU A 30 5.64 -8.65 9.90
N GLY A 31 6.82 -8.04 10.02
CA GLY A 31 8.08 -8.77 10.05
C GLY A 31 8.62 -9.04 8.64
N ASP A 32 9.60 -9.94 8.54
CA ASP A 32 10.31 -10.20 7.29
C ASP A 32 9.38 -10.73 6.20
N VAL A 33 9.27 -9.98 5.11
CA VAL A 33 8.41 -10.34 4.00
C VAL A 33 9.03 -11.50 3.21
N ALA A 34 8.21 -12.51 2.95
CA ALA A 34 8.61 -13.71 2.22
C ALA A 34 7.94 -13.81 0.84
N TYR A 35 6.76 -13.23 0.68
CA TYR A 35 6.00 -13.32 -0.56
C TYR A 35 5.01 -12.17 -0.68
N VAL A 36 4.86 -11.64 -1.89
CA VAL A 36 3.87 -10.60 -2.17
C VAL A 36 2.98 -11.09 -3.31
N GLU A 37 1.67 -11.14 -3.06
CA GLU A 37 0.70 -11.45 -4.10
C GLU A 37 0.14 -10.15 -4.64
N LEU A 38 0.63 -9.76 -5.83
CA LEU A 38 0.25 -8.50 -6.45
C LEU A 38 -1.11 -8.62 -7.15
N PRO A 39 -1.86 -7.52 -7.26
CA PRO A 39 -3.13 -7.54 -7.99
C PRO A 39 -2.87 -7.64 -9.49
N ALA A 40 -3.91 -8.00 -10.25
CA ALA A 40 -3.84 -8.05 -11.71
C ALA A 40 -4.05 -6.67 -12.29
N ILE A 41 -3.25 -6.31 -13.29
CA ILE A 41 -3.45 -5.06 -14.02
C ILE A 41 -4.79 -5.14 -14.73
N GLY A 42 -5.59 -4.08 -14.65
CA GLY A 42 -6.93 -4.04 -15.19
C GLY A 42 -8.03 -4.40 -14.20
N ALA A 43 -7.67 -4.96 -13.05
CA ALA A 43 -8.66 -5.28 -12.03
C ALA A 43 -9.27 -4.01 -11.45
N ARG A 44 -10.55 -4.07 -11.12
CA ARG A 44 -11.25 -2.97 -10.46
C ARG A 44 -11.27 -3.22 -8.97
N VAL A 45 -11.00 -2.18 -8.20
CA VAL A 45 -11.06 -2.24 -6.74
C VAL A 45 -11.88 -1.08 -6.21
N GLN A 46 -12.58 -1.31 -5.13
CA GLN A 46 -13.28 -0.26 -4.41
C GLN A 46 -12.46 0.04 -3.15
N ARG A 47 -12.59 1.26 -2.67
CA ARG A 47 -11.96 1.64 -1.40
C ARG A 47 -12.37 0.63 -0.33
N GLY A 48 -11.39 0.05 0.34
CA GLY A 48 -11.64 -0.96 1.37
C GLY A 48 -11.58 -2.41 0.89
N ASP A 49 -11.52 -2.63 -0.43
CA ASP A 49 -11.35 -3.99 -0.96
C ASP A 49 -9.92 -4.47 -0.75
N VAL A 50 -9.77 -5.78 -0.58
CA VAL A 50 -8.44 -6.39 -0.54
C VAL A 50 -7.86 -6.33 -1.96
N ALA A 51 -6.77 -5.60 -2.13
CA ALA A 51 -6.12 -5.45 -3.43
C ALA A 51 -4.86 -6.29 -3.55
N CYS A 52 -4.22 -6.59 -2.43
CA CYS A 52 -2.89 -7.22 -2.43
C CYS A 52 -2.74 -7.99 -1.13
N THR A 53 -1.91 -9.03 -1.12
CA THR A 53 -1.58 -9.76 0.09
C THR A 53 -0.07 -9.79 0.26
N VAL A 54 0.40 -9.57 1.47
CA VAL A 54 1.83 -9.63 1.78
C VAL A 54 2.02 -10.66 2.89
N ASP A 55 2.79 -11.71 2.58
CA ASP A 55 3.07 -12.77 3.54
C ASP A 55 4.47 -12.58 4.11
N SER A 56 4.56 -12.65 5.43
CA SER A 56 5.85 -12.66 6.11
C SER A 56 6.14 -14.05 6.63
N LEU A 57 7.30 -14.22 7.22
CA LEU A 57 7.67 -15.51 7.80
C LEU A 57 6.77 -15.89 8.98
N LYS A 58 6.09 -14.93 9.59
CA LYS A 58 5.25 -15.20 10.77
C LYS A 58 3.75 -14.99 10.56
N SER A 59 3.34 -14.26 9.53
CA SER A 59 1.92 -13.96 9.34
C SER A 59 1.62 -13.55 7.92
N SER A 60 0.32 -13.37 7.63
CA SER A 60 -0.16 -12.92 6.34
C SER A 60 -0.98 -11.66 6.55
N SER A 61 -0.82 -10.66 5.69
CA SER A 61 -1.54 -9.41 5.80
C SER A 61 -2.29 -9.09 4.51
N GLU A 62 -3.56 -8.76 4.65
CA GLU A 62 -4.37 -8.29 3.52
C GLU A 62 -4.22 -6.79 3.42
N ILE A 63 -3.96 -6.31 2.21
CA ILE A 63 -3.73 -4.89 1.95
C ILE A 63 -4.98 -4.33 1.26
N TYR A 64 -5.62 -3.38 1.91
CA TYR A 64 -6.85 -2.77 1.41
C TYR A 64 -6.53 -1.57 0.56
N SER A 65 -7.25 -1.43 -0.55
CA SER A 65 -7.06 -0.26 -1.41
C SER A 65 -7.60 0.98 -0.72
N PRO A 66 -6.82 2.06 -0.65
CA PRO A 66 -7.28 3.30 -0.03
C PRO A 66 -8.21 4.11 -0.94
N VAL A 67 -8.30 3.74 -2.21
CA VAL A 67 -9.11 4.47 -3.19
C VAL A 67 -9.79 3.49 -4.15
N THR A 68 -10.83 3.98 -4.83
CA THR A 68 -11.56 3.21 -5.84
C THR A 68 -11.01 3.49 -7.22
N GLY A 69 -10.85 2.46 -8.03
CA GLY A 69 -10.38 2.63 -9.40
C GLY A 69 -9.90 1.34 -10.03
N SER A 70 -9.07 1.46 -11.04
CA SER A 70 -8.51 0.32 -11.76
C SER A 70 -7.03 0.19 -11.46
N ILE A 71 -6.57 -1.03 -11.29
CA ILE A 71 -5.15 -1.30 -11.12
C ILE A 71 -4.46 -1.07 -12.46
N VAL A 72 -3.53 -0.12 -12.51
CA VAL A 72 -2.83 0.22 -13.76
C VAL A 72 -1.34 -0.11 -13.72
N GLU A 73 -0.79 -0.36 -12.53
CA GLU A 73 0.60 -0.79 -12.41
C GLU A 73 0.79 -1.64 -11.16
N VAL A 74 1.79 -2.50 -11.20
CA VAL A 74 2.19 -3.31 -10.05
C VAL A 74 3.71 -3.31 -10.00
N ASN A 75 4.27 -3.41 -8.80
CA ASN A 75 5.71 -3.43 -8.61
C ASN A 75 6.22 -4.86 -8.83
N THR A 76 6.53 -5.18 -10.09
CA THR A 76 6.96 -6.53 -10.45
C THR A 76 8.25 -6.98 -9.79
N ALA A 77 9.06 -6.03 -9.29
CA ALA A 77 10.28 -6.39 -8.55
C ALA A 77 9.94 -7.24 -7.31
N LEU A 78 8.77 -7.03 -6.72
CA LEU A 78 8.37 -7.76 -5.51
C LEU A 78 7.98 -9.21 -5.78
N SER A 79 7.90 -9.62 -7.05
CA SER A 79 7.65 -11.02 -7.40
C SER A 79 8.89 -11.89 -7.17
N SER A 80 10.05 -11.28 -7.00
CA SER A 80 11.30 -11.98 -6.73
C SER A 80 11.44 -12.24 -5.23
N GLU A 81 11.87 -13.43 -4.86
CA GLU A 81 12.13 -13.77 -3.46
C GLU A 81 13.20 -12.88 -2.84
N GLU A 82 14.14 -12.41 -3.66
CA GLU A 82 15.19 -11.51 -3.18
C GLU A 82 14.70 -10.10 -2.98
N LYS A 83 13.85 -9.61 -3.91
CA LYS A 83 13.45 -8.21 -3.92
C LYS A 83 12.17 -7.92 -3.16
N CYS A 84 11.39 -8.93 -2.79
CA CYS A 84 10.20 -8.71 -1.98
C CYS A 84 10.54 -8.07 -0.63
N ARG A 85 11.78 -8.20 -0.19
CA ARG A 85 12.26 -7.56 1.04
C ARG A 85 12.28 -6.03 0.97
N LEU A 86 12.13 -5.46 -0.23
CA LEU A 86 12.02 -4.02 -0.37
C LEU A 86 10.82 -3.46 0.41
N VAL A 87 9.81 -4.28 0.64
CA VAL A 87 8.68 -3.89 1.49
C VAL A 87 9.15 -3.56 2.90
N ASN A 88 10.16 -4.29 3.39
CA ASN A 88 10.75 -4.04 4.70
C ASN A 88 11.83 -2.95 4.65
N GLU A 89 12.66 -2.99 3.61
CA GLU A 89 13.85 -2.15 3.52
C GLU A 89 13.52 -0.72 3.08
N ASP A 90 12.55 -0.57 2.20
CA ASP A 90 12.19 0.74 1.66
C ASP A 90 10.69 0.81 1.37
N PRO A 91 9.85 0.70 2.41
CA PRO A 91 8.40 0.63 2.21
C PRO A 91 7.80 1.87 1.57
N LEU A 92 8.41 3.03 1.77
CA LEU A 92 7.92 4.30 1.23
C LEU A 92 8.49 4.63 -0.14
N GLY A 93 9.40 3.83 -0.65
CA GLY A 93 10.07 4.05 -1.93
C GLY A 93 9.95 2.82 -2.82
N GLU A 94 11.07 2.11 -2.99
CA GLU A 94 11.15 0.96 -3.92
C GLU A 94 10.22 -0.20 -3.55
N GLY A 95 9.73 -0.24 -2.31
CA GLY A 95 8.81 -1.28 -1.84
C GLY A 95 7.33 -0.97 -2.07
N TRP A 96 7.00 -0.03 -2.95
CA TRP A 96 5.60 0.25 -3.28
C TRP A 96 4.93 -1.00 -3.87
N LEU A 97 3.62 -1.12 -3.70
CA LEU A 97 2.91 -2.35 -4.06
C LEU A 97 2.21 -2.26 -5.42
N PHE A 98 1.32 -1.30 -5.59
CA PHE A 98 0.54 -1.18 -6.82
C PHE A 98 0.12 0.26 -7.06
N GLY A 99 -0.37 0.52 -8.27
CA GLY A 99 -0.90 1.83 -8.64
C GLY A 99 -2.33 1.73 -9.12
N VAL A 100 -3.15 2.70 -8.75
CA VAL A 100 -4.57 2.77 -9.07
C VAL A 100 -4.85 4.03 -9.87
N GLU A 101 -5.59 3.90 -10.96
CA GLU A 101 -6.18 5.05 -11.66
C GLU A 101 -7.49 5.34 -10.95
N MET A 102 -7.56 6.44 -10.22
CA MET A 102 -8.72 6.75 -9.40
C MET A 102 -9.98 7.06 -10.22
N SER A 103 -11.10 6.51 -9.78
CA SER A 103 -12.41 6.86 -10.34
C SER A 103 -12.93 8.15 -9.72
N ASP A 104 -12.57 8.40 -8.46
CA ASP A 104 -13.05 9.58 -7.72
C ASP A 104 -11.92 10.15 -6.85
N PRO A 105 -11.19 11.16 -7.36
CA PRO A 105 -10.09 11.76 -6.61
C PRO A 105 -10.49 12.36 -5.26
N ARG A 106 -11.78 12.59 -5.04
CA ARG A 106 -12.26 13.11 -3.75
C ARG A 106 -12.03 12.13 -2.61
N GLU A 107 -11.85 10.85 -2.91
CA GLU A 107 -11.54 9.86 -1.88
C GLU A 107 -10.22 10.15 -1.16
N LEU A 108 -9.34 10.93 -1.78
CA LEU A 108 -8.11 11.33 -1.11
C LEU A 108 -8.38 12.16 0.15
N GLU A 109 -9.54 12.83 0.20
CA GLU A 109 -9.92 13.63 1.37
C GLU A 109 -10.27 12.76 2.58
N LEU A 110 -10.49 11.47 2.35
CA LEU A 110 -10.78 10.51 3.42
C LEU A 110 -9.50 9.98 4.08
N LEU A 111 -8.36 10.29 3.49
CA LEU A 111 -7.06 9.87 4.00
C LEU A 111 -6.47 10.98 4.89
N ILE A 112 -5.50 10.61 5.69
CA ILE A 112 -4.90 11.56 6.64
C ILE A 112 -3.47 11.87 6.23
N SER A 113 -2.97 13.01 6.72
CA SER A 113 -1.60 13.43 6.47
C SER A 113 -0.63 12.50 7.19
N GLU A 114 0.63 12.53 6.76
CA GLU A 114 1.69 11.77 7.41
C GLU A 114 1.82 12.16 8.89
N GLU A 115 1.72 13.45 9.19
CA GLU A 115 1.79 13.93 10.56
C GLU A 115 0.67 13.37 11.42
N SER A 116 -0.56 13.40 10.90
CA SER A 116 -1.72 12.85 11.61
C SER A 116 -1.61 11.35 11.78
N TYR A 117 -1.11 10.67 10.75
CA TYR A 117 -0.91 9.22 10.82
C TYR A 117 0.13 8.87 11.89
N ASN A 118 1.24 9.58 11.93
CA ASN A 118 2.29 9.33 12.93
C ASN A 118 1.76 9.53 14.34
N SER A 119 0.93 10.56 14.55
CA SER A 119 0.28 10.76 15.84
C SER A 119 -0.67 9.62 16.18
N TYR A 120 -1.40 9.12 15.20
CA TYR A 120 -2.33 8.00 15.37
C TYR A 120 -1.61 6.74 15.85
N VAL A 121 -0.48 6.37 15.22
CA VAL A 121 0.24 5.15 15.59
C VAL A 121 1.07 5.30 16.87
N ASN A 122 1.50 6.51 17.20
CA ASN A 122 2.33 6.75 18.40
C ASN A 122 1.51 7.17 19.61
N GLY A 123 0.36 7.77 19.41
CA GLY A 123 -0.44 8.33 20.48
C GLY A 123 -1.57 7.44 20.99
N SER A 124 -1.74 6.32 20.37
CA SER A 124 -2.83 5.39 20.70
C SER A 124 -2.41 4.38 21.73
#